data_7b9db683bd243a57c6a5cb8e31581ef8
#
_entry.id   7b9db683bd243a57c6a5cb8e31581ef8
#
_cell.length_a   1.000
_cell.length_b   1.000
_cell.length_c   1.000
_cell.angle_alpha   90.00
_cell.angle_beta   90.00
_cell.angle_gamma   90.00
#
_symmetry.space_group_name_H-M   'P 1'
#
loop_
_entity.id
_entity.type
_entity.pdbx_description
1 polymer ?
#
loop_
_entity_poly.entity_id
_entity_poly.type
_entity_poly.pdbx_seq_one_letter_code
_entity_poly.pdbx_strand_id
1 'polypeptide(L)'
;MPDTTPCPARALPDSFFDRDAQTLAKALLGKVIRHRHDDLWLAARIIETEAYYLTDKGSHASLGYTEKRRALFLDGGHIYMYYARGGDSLNFSAHGPGNAVLIKSAYPWVDALSGANSLAQMQWNNPDASGKLRPAERLCAGQTLLCRALGLKVPQWDGQRFDPERLYVEDCAITVPKVVQAARLGIPHGRDEHLPYRFIDAEYARFCTRNPLRRGQVEGQDFFILKQGS
;
A
#
# COMPACT_ATOMS: atom_id res chain seq x y z
N MET A 1 -0.73 -0.84 -28.06
CA MET A 1 -1.94 -0.24 -27.44
C MET A 1 -2.28 -1.14 -26.27
N PRO A 2 -2.26 -0.69 -25.02
CA PRO A 2 -2.76 -1.54 -23.93
C PRO A 2 -4.27 -1.74 -24.14
N ASP A 3 -4.70 -2.96 -23.88
CA ASP A 3 -6.09 -3.40 -23.97
C ASP A 3 -6.95 -2.55 -23.02
N THR A 4 -7.84 -1.72 -23.55
CA THR A 4 -8.70 -0.80 -22.80
C THR A 4 -10.06 -1.42 -22.45
N THR A 5 -10.15 -2.75 -22.40
CA THR A 5 -11.36 -3.41 -21.94
C THR A 5 -11.62 -3.02 -20.49
N PRO A 6 -12.76 -2.40 -20.14
CA PRO A 6 -13.07 -2.08 -18.76
C PRO A 6 -13.16 -3.39 -17.98
N CYS A 7 -12.22 -3.64 -17.06
CA CYS A 7 -12.38 -4.71 -16.11
C CYS A 7 -13.59 -4.37 -15.23
N PRO A 8 -14.63 -5.23 -15.13
CA PRO A 8 -15.73 -4.96 -14.23
C PRO A 8 -15.18 -4.86 -12.82
N ALA A 9 -15.38 -3.71 -12.19
CA ALA A 9 -14.88 -3.41 -10.86
C ALA A 9 -15.25 -4.55 -9.89
N ARG A 10 -14.27 -5.35 -9.50
CA ARG A 10 -14.39 -6.39 -8.47
C ARG A 10 -13.74 -5.88 -7.20
N ALA A 11 -14.50 -5.13 -6.42
CA ALA A 11 -14.07 -4.83 -5.05
C ALA A 11 -13.72 -6.12 -4.33
N LEU A 12 -12.56 -6.16 -3.67
CA LEU A 12 -12.13 -7.32 -2.91
C LEU A 12 -13.09 -7.55 -1.74
N PRO A 13 -13.58 -8.78 -1.54
CA PRO A 13 -14.45 -9.10 -0.41
C PRO A 13 -13.66 -9.06 0.91
N ASP A 14 -14.34 -8.89 2.03
CA ASP A 14 -13.73 -8.91 3.38
C ASP A 14 -12.88 -10.17 3.62
N SER A 15 -13.33 -11.32 3.13
CA SER A 15 -12.59 -12.59 3.22
C SER A 15 -11.23 -12.58 2.53
N PHE A 16 -10.99 -11.66 1.59
CA PHE A 16 -9.68 -11.47 0.98
C PHE A 16 -8.63 -11.01 2.01
N PHE A 17 -9.05 -10.20 2.97
CA PHE A 17 -8.17 -9.64 4.00
C PHE A 17 -7.98 -10.58 5.20
N ASP A 18 -8.80 -11.61 5.34
CA ASP A 18 -8.68 -12.62 6.40
C ASP A 18 -7.59 -13.64 6.07
N ARG A 19 -6.36 -13.15 5.94
CA ARG A 19 -5.14 -13.91 5.62
C ARG A 19 -4.02 -13.53 6.57
N ASP A 20 -3.05 -14.44 6.73
CA ASP A 20 -1.76 -14.12 7.34
C ASP A 20 -1.15 -12.84 6.74
N ALA A 21 -0.52 -11.99 7.57
CA ALA A 21 -0.06 -10.67 7.14
C ALA A 21 0.94 -10.70 5.97
N GLN A 22 1.88 -11.66 5.91
CA GLN A 22 2.80 -11.77 4.78
C GLN A 22 2.10 -12.30 3.53
N THR A 23 1.14 -13.21 3.69
CA THR A 23 0.33 -13.73 2.60
C THR A 23 -0.54 -12.61 2.01
N LEU A 24 -1.19 -11.82 2.88
CA LEU A 24 -1.96 -10.65 2.45
C LEU A 24 -1.09 -9.60 1.76
N ALA A 25 0.09 -9.30 2.33
CA ALA A 25 1.02 -8.32 1.77
C ALA A 25 1.42 -8.67 0.32
N LYS A 26 1.72 -9.94 0.06
CA LYS A 26 2.02 -10.43 -1.30
C LYS A 26 0.81 -10.42 -2.21
N ALA A 27 -0.38 -10.80 -1.71
CA ALA A 27 -1.61 -10.84 -2.49
C ALA A 27 -2.14 -9.45 -2.86
N LEU A 28 -1.79 -8.42 -2.11
CA LEU A 28 -2.14 -7.03 -2.38
C LEU A 28 -1.29 -6.39 -3.50
N LEU A 29 -0.11 -6.92 -3.82
CA LEU A 29 0.69 -6.42 -4.94
C LEU A 29 -0.10 -6.59 -6.25
N GLY A 30 -0.11 -5.54 -7.07
CA GLY A 30 -0.88 -5.48 -8.31
C GLY A 30 -2.36 -5.11 -8.15
N LYS A 31 -2.93 -5.14 -6.93
CA LYS A 31 -4.29 -4.67 -6.69
C LYS A 31 -4.35 -3.14 -6.78
N VAL A 32 -5.52 -2.60 -7.09
CA VAL A 32 -5.74 -1.16 -7.30
C VAL A 32 -6.60 -0.60 -6.18
N ILE A 33 -6.08 0.42 -5.49
CA ILE A 33 -6.85 1.21 -4.52
C ILE A 33 -7.60 2.27 -5.31
N ARG A 34 -8.91 2.40 -5.05
CA ARG A 34 -9.76 3.47 -5.58
C ARG A 34 -10.38 4.27 -4.45
N HIS A 35 -10.23 5.58 -4.54
CA HIS A 35 -10.84 6.53 -3.61
C HIS A 35 -11.64 7.57 -4.38
N ARG A 36 -12.92 7.73 -4.02
CA ARG A 36 -13.77 8.78 -4.57
C ARG A 36 -13.43 10.11 -3.90
N HIS A 37 -12.96 11.04 -4.71
CA HIS A 37 -12.62 12.40 -4.31
C HIS A 37 -13.49 13.33 -5.12
N ASP A 38 -14.51 13.91 -4.48
CA ASP A 38 -15.61 14.62 -5.14
C ASP A 38 -16.25 13.73 -6.24
N ASP A 39 -16.24 14.17 -7.48
CA ASP A 39 -16.81 13.44 -8.62
C ASP A 39 -15.78 12.57 -9.37
N LEU A 40 -14.55 12.48 -8.87
CA LEU A 40 -13.47 11.73 -9.50
C LEU A 40 -13.12 10.45 -8.71
N TRP A 41 -12.79 9.40 -9.43
CA TRP A 41 -12.15 8.22 -8.85
C TRP A 41 -10.63 8.34 -8.99
N LEU A 42 -9.94 8.60 -7.88
CA LEU A 42 -8.47 8.56 -7.83
C LEU A 42 -8.03 7.12 -7.63
N ALA A 43 -7.01 6.68 -8.38
CA ALA A 43 -6.61 5.28 -8.35
C ALA A 43 -5.10 5.09 -8.37
N ALA A 44 -4.63 4.06 -7.63
CA ALA A 44 -3.22 3.68 -7.61
C ALA A 44 -3.06 2.17 -7.44
N ARG A 45 -2.20 1.56 -8.29
CA ARG A 45 -1.78 0.16 -8.21
C ARG A 45 -0.77 -0.01 -7.08
N ILE A 46 -1.03 -0.93 -6.16
CA ILE A 46 -0.12 -1.28 -5.06
C ILE A 46 1.13 -1.96 -5.64
N ILE A 47 2.29 -1.40 -5.34
CA ILE A 47 3.60 -1.89 -5.81
C ILE A 47 4.56 -2.24 -4.67
N GLU A 48 4.26 -1.82 -3.44
CA GLU A 48 5.08 -2.07 -2.26
C GLU A 48 4.21 -2.17 -1.01
N THR A 49 4.42 -3.24 -0.23
CA THR A 49 3.73 -3.51 1.02
C THR A 49 4.71 -3.92 2.12
N GLU A 50 4.34 -3.70 3.39
CA GLU A 50 5.09 -4.22 4.54
C GLU A 50 4.13 -4.96 5.48
N ALA A 51 4.47 -6.21 5.84
CA ALA A 51 3.70 -6.98 6.83
C ALA A 51 4.17 -6.67 8.25
N TYR A 52 3.24 -6.64 9.19
CA TYR A 52 3.45 -6.39 10.61
C TYR A 52 2.64 -7.38 11.44
N TYR A 53 3.25 -7.91 12.49
CA TYR A 53 2.62 -8.81 13.44
C TYR A 53 2.54 -8.19 14.83
N LEU A 54 1.60 -8.67 15.64
CA LEU A 54 1.49 -8.28 17.06
C LEU A 54 2.81 -8.47 17.83
N THR A 55 3.52 -9.53 17.49
CA THR A 55 4.78 -9.94 18.16
C THR A 55 6.01 -9.18 17.68
N ASP A 56 5.93 -8.45 16.55
CA ASP A 56 7.06 -7.68 16.00
C ASP A 56 7.32 -6.44 16.85
N LYS A 57 8.51 -6.27 17.39
CA LYS A 57 8.90 -5.07 18.16
C LYS A 57 8.78 -3.78 17.32
N GLY A 58 8.91 -3.86 15.99
CA GLY A 58 8.72 -2.76 15.06
C GLY A 58 7.26 -2.42 14.75
N SER A 59 6.30 -3.28 15.15
CA SER A 59 4.87 -3.06 14.96
C SER A 59 4.29 -2.09 15.99
N HIS A 60 3.35 -1.26 15.59
CA HIS A 60 2.54 -0.45 16.51
C HIS A 60 1.72 -1.31 17.48
N ALA A 61 1.25 -2.48 17.03
CA ALA A 61 0.45 -3.38 17.83
C ALA A 61 1.25 -3.97 19.02
N SER A 62 2.57 -4.13 18.89
CA SER A 62 3.43 -4.64 19.98
C SER A 62 3.42 -3.76 21.23
N LEU A 63 2.99 -2.51 21.09
CA LEU A 63 2.81 -1.57 22.21
C LEU A 63 1.47 -1.76 22.96
N GLY A 64 0.71 -2.78 22.59
CA GLY A 64 -0.59 -3.11 23.18
C GLY A 64 -1.75 -2.30 22.61
N TYR A 65 -2.96 -2.66 23.01
CA TYR A 65 -4.20 -2.01 22.61
C TYR A 65 -4.29 -0.58 23.15
N THR A 66 -4.76 0.33 22.31
CA THR A 66 -5.30 1.66 22.68
C THR A 66 -6.39 2.03 21.68
N GLU A 67 -7.26 2.98 22.01
CA GLU A 67 -8.29 3.47 21.07
C GLU A 67 -7.68 3.94 19.75
N LYS A 68 -6.50 4.58 19.77
CA LYS A 68 -5.77 5.00 18.56
C LYS A 68 -5.23 3.83 17.72
N ARG A 69 -5.19 2.63 18.25
CA ARG A 69 -4.73 1.41 17.59
C ARG A 69 -5.85 0.37 17.45
N ARG A 70 -7.08 0.73 17.83
CA ARG A 70 -8.23 -0.17 17.84
C ARG A 70 -8.37 -0.95 16.54
N ALA A 71 -8.22 -0.27 15.39
CA ALA A 71 -8.37 -0.91 14.08
C ALA A 71 -7.43 -2.10 13.86
N LEU A 72 -6.22 -2.11 14.44
CA LEU A 72 -5.27 -3.23 14.35
C LEU A 72 -5.77 -4.50 15.07
N PHE A 73 -6.71 -4.37 16.00
CA PHE A 73 -7.25 -5.48 16.79
C PHE A 73 -8.63 -5.93 16.34
N LEU A 74 -9.13 -5.36 15.25
CA LEU A 74 -10.35 -5.76 14.56
C LEU A 74 -10.05 -6.81 13.49
N ASP A 75 -11.10 -7.43 12.96
CA ASP A 75 -11.01 -8.43 11.89
C ASP A 75 -10.32 -7.86 10.63
N GLY A 76 -9.84 -8.76 9.77
CA GLY A 76 -9.25 -8.40 8.48
C GLY A 76 -10.16 -7.49 7.65
N GLY A 77 -9.55 -6.53 6.92
CA GLY A 77 -10.26 -5.57 6.08
C GLY A 77 -10.64 -4.25 6.79
N HIS A 78 -10.37 -4.08 8.08
CA HIS A 78 -10.45 -2.76 8.68
C HIS A 78 -9.26 -1.90 8.27
N ILE A 79 -9.52 -0.63 8.05
CA ILE A 79 -8.52 0.37 7.68
C ILE A 79 -7.91 0.92 8.97
N TYR A 80 -6.59 0.82 9.09
CA TYR A 80 -5.83 1.48 10.14
C TYR A 80 -5.02 2.61 9.55
N MET A 81 -5.29 3.82 9.97
CA MET A 81 -4.52 4.99 9.56
C MET A 81 -3.91 5.72 10.75
N TYR A 82 -2.72 6.26 10.55
CA TYR A 82 -2.04 7.06 11.57
C TYR A 82 -1.16 8.12 10.91
N TYR A 83 -0.76 9.13 11.68
CA TYR A 83 0.18 10.15 11.22
C TYR A 83 1.63 9.66 11.33
N ALA A 84 2.30 9.48 10.19
CA ALA A 84 3.68 9.07 10.08
C ALA A 84 4.53 10.20 9.49
N ARG A 85 5.52 10.68 10.22
CA ARG A 85 6.50 11.67 9.72
C ARG A 85 5.86 12.87 8.99
N GLY A 86 4.78 13.40 9.55
CA GLY A 86 4.09 14.56 9.00
C GLY A 86 3.06 14.29 7.90
N GLY A 87 2.64 13.06 7.72
CA GLY A 87 1.60 12.71 6.76
C GLY A 87 0.80 11.47 7.16
N ASP A 88 -0.30 11.27 6.45
CA ASP A 88 -1.19 10.14 6.63
C ASP A 88 -0.53 8.84 6.16
N SER A 89 -0.87 7.70 6.76
CA SER A 89 -0.37 6.37 6.43
C SER A 89 -1.51 5.37 6.42
N LEU A 90 -1.57 4.50 5.42
CA LEU A 90 -2.66 3.56 5.16
C LEU A 90 -2.22 2.12 5.43
N ASN A 91 -2.95 1.43 6.28
CA ASN A 91 -2.75 0.01 6.56
C ASN A 91 -4.09 -0.73 6.52
N PHE A 92 -4.06 -2.02 6.27
CA PHE A 92 -5.21 -2.93 6.32
C PHE A 92 -4.97 -3.99 7.38
N SER A 93 -5.94 -4.20 8.28
CA SER A 93 -5.89 -5.30 9.26
C SER A 93 -5.90 -6.64 8.52
N ALA A 94 -5.11 -7.59 9.01
CA ALA A 94 -4.96 -8.94 8.51
C ALA A 94 -5.60 -9.95 9.49
N HIS A 95 -5.50 -11.25 9.19
CA HIS A 95 -5.96 -12.29 10.10
C HIS A 95 -5.21 -12.23 11.43
N GLY A 96 -5.97 -12.28 12.52
CA GLY A 96 -5.48 -12.26 13.90
C GLY A 96 -5.22 -10.86 14.48
N PRO A 97 -5.41 -10.68 15.79
CA PRO A 97 -5.33 -9.38 16.44
C PRO A 97 -3.91 -8.78 16.35
N GLY A 98 -3.83 -7.51 16.01
CA GLY A 98 -2.57 -6.77 15.89
C GLY A 98 -1.78 -7.01 14.61
N ASN A 99 -2.28 -7.86 13.70
CA ASN A 99 -1.65 -8.13 12.42
C ASN A 99 -2.17 -7.19 11.34
N ALA A 100 -1.26 -6.63 10.53
CA ALA A 100 -1.65 -5.67 9.51
C ALA A 100 -0.64 -5.61 8.35
N VAL A 101 -1.08 -5.00 7.25
CA VAL A 101 -0.25 -4.71 6.08
C VAL A 101 -0.25 -3.20 5.84
N LEU A 102 0.92 -2.60 5.85
CA LEU A 102 1.14 -1.22 5.42
C LEU A 102 1.21 -1.17 3.90
N ILE A 103 0.47 -0.26 3.29
CA ILE A 103 0.63 0.09 1.88
C ILE A 103 1.75 1.13 1.78
N LYS A 104 2.92 0.67 1.36
CA LYS A 104 4.15 1.49 1.42
C LYS A 104 4.33 2.39 0.21
N SER A 105 4.07 1.86 -0.99
CA SER A 105 4.09 2.62 -2.24
C SER A 105 3.07 2.07 -3.22
N ALA A 106 2.60 2.93 -4.10
CA ALA A 106 1.78 2.57 -5.24
C ALA A 106 2.24 3.33 -6.49
N TYR A 107 1.66 3.00 -7.62
CA TYR A 107 1.85 3.68 -8.90
C TYR A 107 0.51 4.19 -9.40
N PRO A 108 0.37 5.43 -9.88
CA PRO A 108 -0.90 5.94 -10.39
C PRO A 108 -1.51 5.00 -11.43
N TRP A 109 -2.79 4.72 -11.28
CA TRP A 109 -3.54 3.87 -12.19
C TRP A 109 -4.51 4.70 -13.00
N VAL A 110 -4.43 4.58 -14.33
CA VAL A 110 -5.28 5.32 -15.27
C VAL A 110 -6.03 4.33 -16.13
N ASP A 111 -7.36 4.44 -16.11
CA ASP A 111 -8.28 3.62 -16.92
C ASP A 111 -9.56 4.40 -17.23
N ALA A 112 -10.60 3.72 -17.69
CA ALA A 112 -11.87 4.34 -18.05
C ALA A 112 -12.59 5.01 -16.86
N LEU A 113 -12.40 4.50 -15.63
CA LEU A 113 -13.00 5.05 -14.41
C LEU A 113 -12.13 6.16 -13.81
N SER A 114 -10.80 6.01 -13.89
CA SER A 114 -9.80 6.93 -13.32
C SER A 114 -8.96 7.51 -14.45
N GLY A 115 -9.50 8.46 -15.19
CA GLY A 115 -8.89 9.02 -16.38
C GLY A 115 -7.86 10.14 -16.13
N ALA A 116 -7.56 10.92 -17.16
CA ALA A 116 -6.57 11.98 -17.10
C ALA A 116 -6.87 13.04 -16.03
N ASN A 117 -8.15 13.38 -15.82
CA ASN A 117 -8.57 14.32 -14.78
C ASN A 117 -8.26 13.79 -13.37
N SER A 118 -8.42 12.47 -13.15
CA SER A 118 -8.05 11.83 -11.89
C SER A 118 -6.54 11.92 -11.63
N LEU A 119 -5.72 11.69 -12.65
CA LEU A 119 -4.27 11.84 -12.54
C LEU A 119 -3.88 13.30 -12.26
N ALA A 120 -4.48 14.26 -12.95
CA ALA A 120 -4.25 15.69 -12.71
C ALA A 120 -4.63 16.09 -11.28
N GLN A 121 -5.76 15.59 -10.77
CA GLN A 121 -6.18 15.82 -9.38
C GLN A 121 -5.17 15.23 -8.38
N MET A 122 -4.68 14.01 -8.61
CA MET A 122 -3.63 13.39 -7.77
C MET A 122 -2.34 14.24 -7.75
N GLN A 123 -1.95 14.82 -8.89
CA GLN A 123 -0.80 15.72 -8.96
C GLN A 123 -1.05 17.02 -8.19
N TRP A 124 -2.25 17.57 -8.27
CA TRP A 124 -2.66 18.75 -7.53
C TRP A 124 -2.66 18.50 -6.01
N ASN A 125 -3.14 17.37 -5.57
CA ASN A 125 -3.16 16.96 -4.17
C ASN A 125 -1.75 16.80 -3.58
N ASN A 126 -0.74 16.51 -4.41
CA ASN A 126 0.59 16.11 -3.95
C ASN A 126 1.72 16.80 -4.73
N PRO A 127 1.82 18.15 -4.70
CA PRO A 127 2.95 18.87 -5.31
C PRO A 127 4.27 18.48 -4.63
N ASP A 128 5.38 18.79 -5.29
CA ASP A 128 6.71 18.68 -4.68
C ASP A 128 6.97 19.79 -3.64
N ALA A 129 8.15 19.77 -3.02
CA ALA A 129 8.51 20.77 -2.00
C ALA A 129 8.62 22.20 -2.54
N SER A 130 8.74 22.39 -3.86
CA SER A 130 8.77 23.70 -4.52
C SER A 130 7.37 24.16 -4.99
N GLY A 131 6.33 23.36 -4.74
CA GLY A 131 4.96 23.61 -5.19
C GLY A 131 4.68 23.20 -6.65
N LYS A 132 5.63 22.57 -7.34
CA LYS A 132 5.45 22.09 -8.71
C LYS A 132 4.72 20.75 -8.74
N LEU A 133 4.00 20.49 -9.83
CA LEU A 133 3.36 19.19 -10.06
C LEU A 133 4.42 18.09 -10.05
N ARG A 134 4.19 17.10 -9.18
CA ARG A 134 5.06 15.94 -9.07
C ARG A 134 4.90 15.05 -10.30
N PRO A 135 5.99 14.48 -10.88
CA PRO A 135 5.89 13.48 -11.94
C PRO A 135 5.03 12.29 -11.52
N ALA A 136 4.27 11.71 -12.45
CA ALA A 136 3.33 10.63 -12.15
C ALA A 136 4.00 9.45 -11.42
N GLU A 137 5.17 9.04 -11.87
CA GLU A 137 5.96 7.94 -11.30
C GLU A 137 6.46 8.19 -9.87
N ARG A 138 6.36 9.42 -9.37
CA ARG A 138 6.78 9.80 -8.02
C ARG A 138 5.61 10.16 -7.10
N LEU A 139 4.38 10.18 -7.64
CA LEU A 139 3.20 10.61 -6.88
C LEU A 139 2.93 9.75 -5.65
N CYS A 140 3.10 8.44 -5.75
CA CYS A 140 2.78 7.48 -4.70
C CYS A 140 4.02 6.72 -4.20
N ALA A 141 5.24 7.28 -4.39
CA ALA A 141 6.51 6.67 -4.01
C ALA A 141 6.78 6.83 -2.51
N GLY A 142 5.90 6.30 -1.67
CA GLY A 142 5.96 6.33 -0.21
C GLY A 142 4.58 6.50 0.42
N GLN A 143 4.40 5.96 1.62
CA GLN A 143 3.12 5.87 2.32
C GLN A 143 2.40 7.21 2.46
N THR A 144 3.12 8.29 2.80
CA THR A 144 2.54 9.62 2.97
C THR A 144 2.23 10.29 1.63
N LEU A 145 3.05 10.06 0.59
CA LEU A 145 2.81 10.54 -0.76
C LEU A 145 1.60 9.85 -1.38
N LEU A 146 1.45 8.54 -1.15
CA LEU A 146 0.29 7.76 -1.58
C LEU A 146 -1.00 8.33 -0.99
N CYS A 147 -1.07 8.47 0.34
CA CYS A 147 -2.27 9.01 1.00
C CYS A 147 -2.59 10.42 0.52
N ARG A 148 -1.56 11.27 0.35
CA ARG A 148 -1.73 12.64 -0.15
C ARG A 148 -2.26 12.64 -1.58
N ALA A 149 -1.67 11.85 -2.48
CA ALA A 149 -2.12 11.77 -3.87
C ALA A 149 -3.57 11.29 -3.98
N LEU A 150 -3.95 10.27 -3.22
CA LEU A 150 -5.33 9.76 -3.21
C LEU A 150 -6.30 10.60 -2.36
N GLY A 151 -5.85 11.63 -1.64
CA GLY A 151 -6.71 12.42 -0.76
C GLY A 151 -7.18 11.70 0.50
N LEU A 152 -6.49 10.61 0.90
CA LEU A 152 -6.85 9.83 2.09
C LEU A 152 -6.40 10.52 3.38
N LYS A 153 -7.28 10.58 4.38
CA LYS A 153 -7.05 11.26 5.66
C LYS A 153 -7.39 10.38 6.86
N VAL A 154 -6.52 10.42 7.88
CA VAL A 154 -6.73 9.69 9.14
C VAL A 154 -8.13 9.92 9.72
N PRO A 155 -8.65 11.15 9.91
CA PRO A 155 -9.95 11.35 10.55
C PRO A 155 -11.14 10.77 9.79
N GLN A 156 -10.96 10.48 8.50
CA GLN A 156 -12.04 9.99 7.64
C GLN A 156 -12.07 8.46 7.57
N TRP A 157 -10.91 7.81 7.67
CA TRP A 157 -10.78 6.41 7.31
C TRP A 157 -10.24 5.51 8.44
N ASP A 158 -9.64 6.06 9.50
CA ASP A 158 -9.17 5.20 10.59
C ASP A 158 -10.32 4.48 11.28
N GLY A 159 -10.21 3.15 11.40
CA GLY A 159 -11.23 2.30 11.98
C GLY A 159 -12.43 1.99 11.09
N GLN A 160 -12.44 2.46 9.85
CA GLN A 160 -13.51 2.18 8.89
C GLN A 160 -13.28 0.85 8.17
N ARG A 161 -14.33 0.32 7.54
CA ARG A 161 -14.25 -0.73 6.52
C ARG A 161 -14.24 -0.11 5.12
N PHE A 162 -13.89 -0.93 4.13
CA PHE A 162 -14.06 -0.55 2.74
C PHE A 162 -15.52 -0.29 2.41
N ASP A 163 -15.73 0.70 1.56
CA ASP A 163 -17.03 1.12 1.04
C ASP A 163 -16.90 1.21 -0.49
N PRO A 164 -17.57 0.33 -1.25
CA PRO A 164 -17.49 0.32 -2.72
C PRO A 164 -17.87 1.63 -3.40
N GLU A 165 -18.64 2.49 -2.71
CA GLU A 165 -19.05 3.80 -3.20
C GLU A 165 -18.02 4.92 -2.93
N ARG A 166 -17.02 4.65 -2.06
CA ARG A 166 -16.11 5.68 -1.56
C ARG A 166 -14.63 5.29 -1.57
N LEU A 167 -14.29 4.14 -1.00
CA LEU A 167 -12.92 3.63 -0.91
C LEU A 167 -12.93 2.10 -0.94
N TYR A 168 -12.28 1.51 -1.93
CA TYR A 168 -12.14 0.07 -2.01
C TYR A 168 -10.84 -0.35 -2.68
N VAL A 169 -10.51 -1.63 -2.56
CA VAL A 169 -9.41 -2.27 -3.29
C VAL A 169 -10.02 -3.19 -4.35
N GLU A 170 -9.50 -3.13 -5.55
CA GLU A 170 -10.01 -3.82 -6.73
C GLU A 170 -9.02 -4.84 -7.26
N ASP A 171 -9.55 -5.97 -7.75
CA ASP A 171 -8.77 -6.94 -8.54
C ASP A 171 -8.91 -6.67 -10.03
N CYS A 172 -7.93 -6.04 -10.62
CA CYS A 172 -7.83 -5.81 -12.06
C CYS A 172 -7.13 -6.95 -12.81
N ALA A 173 -7.06 -8.15 -12.25
CA ALA A 173 -6.40 -9.33 -12.82
C ALA A 173 -4.92 -9.11 -13.21
N ILE A 174 -4.24 -8.18 -12.53
CA ILE A 174 -2.83 -7.89 -12.78
C ILE A 174 -1.98 -8.98 -12.15
N THR A 175 -1.17 -9.65 -12.96
CA THR A 175 -0.20 -10.62 -12.49
C THR A 175 1.10 -9.93 -12.07
N VAL A 176 1.65 -10.33 -10.93
CA VAL A 176 2.98 -9.91 -10.43
C VAL A 176 3.89 -11.15 -10.41
N PRO A 177 4.63 -11.42 -11.48
CA PRO A 177 5.36 -12.71 -11.62
C PRO A 177 6.58 -12.82 -10.70
N LYS A 178 7.16 -11.68 -10.30
CA LYS A 178 8.34 -11.63 -9.43
C LYS A 178 8.13 -10.62 -8.32
N VAL A 179 8.31 -11.07 -7.09
CA VAL A 179 8.25 -10.24 -5.90
C VAL A 179 9.64 -10.15 -5.26
N VAL A 180 10.11 -8.94 -5.01
CA VAL A 180 11.30 -8.72 -4.20
C VAL A 180 10.87 -8.72 -2.73
N GLN A 181 11.49 -9.58 -1.94
CA GLN A 181 11.34 -9.62 -0.49
C GLN A 181 12.60 -9.02 0.16
N ALA A 182 12.42 -8.07 1.07
CA ALA A 182 13.51 -7.37 1.74
C ALA A 182 13.13 -6.95 3.17
N ALA A 183 14.09 -6.41 3.91
CA ALA A 183 13.83 -5.82 5.22
C ALA A 183 12.93 -4.57 5.09
N ARG A 184 12.08 -4.36 6.11
CA ARG A 184 11.19 -3.19 6.21
C ARG A 184 12.00 -1.90 6.36
N LEU A 185 11.42 -0.77 5.98
CA LEU A 185 12.09 0.52 6.05
C LEU A 185 11.67 1.32 7.29
N GLY A 186 12.67 1.95 7.92
CA GLY A 186 12.42 2.87 9.02
C GLY A 186 12.14 2.21 10.36
N ILE A 187 12.40 0.91 10.49
CA ILE A 187 12.37 0.21 11.77
C ILE A 187 13.67 0.53 12.54
N PRO A 188 13.60 1.02 13.77
CA PRO A 188 14.80 1.30 14.58
C PRO A 188 15.61 0.04 14.87
N HIS A 189 16.92 0.21 15.06
CA HIS A 189 17.82 -0.87 15.46
C HIS A 189 17.35 -1.55 16.76
N GLY A 190 17.45 -2.88 16.81
CA GLY A 190 17.00 -3.71 17.94
C GLY A 190 15.47 -3.92 18.00
N ARG A 191 14.73 -3.50 16.99
CA ARG A 191 13.28 -3.67 16.90
C ARG A 191 12.87 -4.53 15.71
N ASP A 192 13.55 -5.65 15.52
CA ASP A 192 13.28 -6.62 14.44
C ASP A 192 13.42 -6.00 13.05
N GLU A 193 14.36 -5.05 12.87
CA GLU A 193 14.63 -4.34 11.62
C GLU A 193 15.10 -5.24 10.48
N HIS A 194 15.65 -6.41 10.84
CA HIS A 194 16.19 -7.39 9.88
C HIS A 194 15.12 -8.29 9.26
N LEU A 195 13.89 -8.31 9.83
CA LEU A 195 12.82 -9.18 9.32
C LEU A 195 12.46 -8.83 7.87
N PRO A 196 12.48 -9.80 6.94
CA PRO A 196 12.26 -9.58 5.51
C PRO A 196 10.75 -9.50 5.19
N TYR A 197 10.03 -8.61 5.85
CA TYR A 197 8.57 -8.48 5.74
C TYR A 197 8.13 -7.33 4.85
N ARG A 198 9.00 -6.90 3.93
CA ARG A 198 8.70 -5.93 2.88
C ARG A 198 8.67 -6.63 1.53
N PHE A 199 7.57 -6.43 0.77
CA PHE A 199 7.31 -7.07 -0.51
C PHE A 199 7.11 -6.02 -1.59
N ILE A 200 7.77 -6.19 -2.74
CA ILE A 200 7.79 -5.22 -3.82
C ILE A 200 7.57 -5.95 -5.15
N ASP A 201 6.71 -5.39 -6.01
CA ASP A 201 6.63 -5.78 -7.41
C ASP A 201 7.97 -5.45 -8.10
N ALA A 202 8.69 -6.49 -8.57
CA ALA A 202 10.04 -6.33 -9.10
C ALA A 202 10.09 -5.38 -10.31
N GLU A 203 9.06 -5.33 -11.14
CA GLU A 203 8.97 -4.44 -12.31
C GLU A 203 8.88 -2.96 -11.89
N TYR A 204 8.30 -2.70 -10.71
CA TYR A 204 8.09 -1.35 -10.17
C TYR A 204 9.09 -0.96 -9.08
N ALA A 205 10.12 -1.78 -8.80
CA ALA A 205 11.06 -1.55 -7.70
C ALA A 205 11.72 -0.16 -7.71
N ARG A 206 11.99 0.41 -8.91
CA ARG A 206 12.59 1.75 -9.07
C ARG A 206 11.66 2.91 -8.64
N PHE A 207 10.36 2.66 -8.55
CA PHE A 207 9.35 3.65 -8.17
C PHE A 207 8.95 3.59 -6.69
N CYS A 208 9.49 2.61 -5.96
CA CYS A 208 9.24 2.45 -4.52
C CYS A 208 9.95 3.50 -3.68
N THR A 209 9.65 3.56 -2.39
CA THR A 209 10.25 4.46 -1.40
C THR A 209 11.79 4.41 -1.44
N ARG A 210 12.34 3.21 -1.51
CA ARG A 210 13.77 2.94 -1.70
C ARG A 210 13.90 1.70 -2.58
N ASN A 211 14.50 1.87 -3.76
CA ASN A 211 14.71 0.73 -4.67
C ASN A 211 15.56 -0.36 -4.01
N PRO A 212 15.03 -1.57 -3.76
CA PRO A 212 15.79 -2.68 -3.19
C PRO A 212 16.81 -3.27 -4.18
N LEU A 213 16.59 -3.07 -5.49
CA LEU A 213 17.46 -3.58 -6.57
C LEU A 213 18.51 -2.56 -7.03
N ARG A 214 18.79 -1.55 -6.21
CA ARG A 214 19.81 -0.54 -6.55
C ARG A 214 21.22 -1.15 -6.55
N ARG A 215 22.14 -0.50 -7.25
CA ARG A 215 23.56 -0.89 -7.25
C ARG A 215 24.10 -1.08 -5.83
N GLY A 216 24.81 -2.17 -5.61
CA GLY A 216 25.42 -2.54 -4.32
C GLY A 216 24.53 -3.38 -3.41
N GLN A 217 23.32 -3.71 -3.83
CA GLN A 217 22.50 -4.70 -3.12
C GLN A 217 22.72 -6.10 -3.70
N VAL A 218 22.76 -7.11 -2.85
CA VAL A 218 23.10 -8.49 -3.18
C VAL A 218 21.91 -9.41 -2.91
N GLU A 219 21.50 -10.19 -3.93
CA GLU A 219 20.47 -11.22 -3.76
C GLU A 219 20.96 -12.29 -2.79
N GLY A 220 20.08 -12.75 -1.90
CA GLY A 220 20.40 -13.71 -0.85
C GLY A 220 20.94 -13.08 0.44
N GLN A 221 21.26 -11.76 0.43
CA GLN A 221 21.69 -11.00 1.60
C GLN A 221 20.76 -9.82 1.88
N ASP A 222 20.64 -8.89 0.95
CA ASP A 222 19.87 -7.66 1.11
C ASP A 222 18.42 -7.84 0.67
N PHE A 223 18.17 -8.76 -0.26
CA PHE A 223 16.85 -9.10 -0.77
C PHE A 223 16.81 -10.53 -1.34
N PHE A 224 15.58 -11.02 -1.54
CA PHE A 224 15.29 -12.31 -2.17
C PHE A 224 14.28 -12.10 -3.31
N ILE A 225 14.40 -12.88 -4.39
CA ILE A 225 13.42 -12.90 -5.47
C ILE A 225 12.48 -14.09 -5.28
N LEU A 226 11.21 -13.82 -5.07
CA LEU A 226 10.16 -14.82 -5.01
C LEU A 226 9.44 -14.87 -6.36
N LYS A 227 9.40 -16.06 -6.98
CA LYS A 227 8.55 -16.30 -8.15
C LYS A 227 7.13 -16.62 -7.64
N GLN A 228 6.14 -15.87 -8.07
CA GLN A 228 4.75 -16.25 -7.86
C GLN A 228 4.36 -17.19 -8.99
N GLY A 229 3.87 -18.38 -8.65
CA GLY A 229 3.42 -19.37 -9.64
C GLY A 229 2.28 -18.78 -10.48
N SER A 230 2.35 -19.04 -11.77
CA SER A 230 1.27 -18.82 -12.73
C SER A 230 0.07 -19.72 -12.43
#